data_2faab6b99360c95c9a3ee76af966b312
#
_entry.id   2faab6b99360c95c9a3ee76af966b312
#
_cell.length_a   1.000
_cell.length_b   1.000
_cell.length_c   1.000
_cell.angle_alpha   90.00
_cell.angle_beta   90.00
_cell.angle_gamma   90.00
#
_symmetry.space_group_name_H-M   'P 1'
#
loop_
_entity.id
_entity.type
_entity.pdbx_description
1 polymer ?
#
loop_
_entity_poly.entity_id
_entity_poly.type
_entity_poly.pdbx_seq_one_letter_code
_entity_poly.pdbx_strand_id
1 'polypeptide(L)'
;MDATTHKVLHYRFLRGKERISDYQAGISCLQDQGFTIRSIVSDALSGIKEAFPEKPYQYCQFHQLQRIRHLLTTNPRLPAAKELKALAHQLTQSSRLDFETSLEKWEQKWKDFLQEKSYGEDGKWHFTHRRTRSAFIV
;
A
#
# COMPACT_ATOMS: atom_id res chain seq x y z
N MET A 1 -17.95 -1.43 -1.39
CA MET A 1 -18.24 -2.37 -0.27
C MET A 1 -18.23 -1.59 1.03
N ASP A 2 -19.18 -1.81 1.89
CA ASP A 2 -19.19 -1.26 3.25
C ASP A 2 -18.17 -2.04 4.13
N ALA A 3 -17.25 -1.30 4.77
CA ALA A 3 -16.18 -1.90 5.57
C ALA A 3 -16.69 -2.55 6.87
N THR A 4 -17.84 -2.13 7.39
CA THR A 4 -18.42 -2.64 8.64
C THR A 4 -19.23 -3.90 8.40
N THR A 5 -20.08 -3.91 7.38
CA THR A 5 -21.01 -5.01 7.10
C THR A 5 -20.48 -5.98 6.05
N HIS A 6 -19.38 -5.65 5.36
CA HIS A 6 -18.80 -6.36 4.22
C HIS A 6 -19.77 -6.54 3.04
N LYS A 7 -20.87 -5.78 2.99
CA LYS A 7 -21.84 -5.84 1.90
C LYS A 7 -21.36 -5.02 0.71
N VAL A 8 -21.58 -5.56 -0.49
CA VAL A 8 -21.39 -4.83 -1.74
C VAL A 8 -22.57 -3.90 -1.92
N LEU A 9 -22.36 -2.59 -1.82
CA LEU A 9 -23.42 -1.57 -1.95
C LEU A 9 -23.63 -1.13 -3.40
N HIS A 10 -22.59 -1.17 -4.21
CA HIS A 10 -22.62 -0.82 -5.62
C HIS A 10 -21.60 -1.65 -6.39
N TYR A 11 -21.93 -2.02 -7.61
CA TYR A 11 -21.00 -2.66 -8.55
C TYR A 11 -21.28 -2.19 -9.97
N ARG A 12 -20.24 -2.23 -10.80
CA ARG A 12 -20.33 -1.88 -12.22
C ARG A 12 -19.41 -2.79 -13.03
N PHE A 13 -19.93 -3.35 -14.13
CA PHE A 13 -19.09 -4.07 -15.09
C PHE A 13 -18.48 -3.09 -16.09
N LEU A 14 -17.16 -3.15 -16.23
CA LEU A 14 -16.40 -2.32 -17.15
C LEU A 14 -15.92 -3.17 -18.34
N ARG A 15 -15.98 -2.62 -19.55
CA ARG A 15 -15.45 -3.27 -20.75
C ARG A 15 -13.95 -2.98 -20.98
N GLY A 16 -13.30 -2.29 -20.09
CA GLY A 16 -11.91 -1.85 -20.21
C GLY A 16 -11.26 -1.66 -18.86
N LYS A 17 -10.14 -0.91 -18.85
CA LYS A 17 -9.44 -0.57 -17.61
C LYS A 17 -10.27 0.36 -16.74
N GLU A 18 -10.20 0.16 -15.45
CA GLU A 18 -10.75 1.06 -14.42
C GLU A 18 -10.19 2.47 -14.56
N ARG A 19 -11.07 3.46 -14.41
CA ARG A 19 -10.74 4.88 -14.43
C ARG A 19 -11.23 5.55 -13.15
N ILE A 20 -10.61 6.62 -12.77
CA ILE A 20 -11.00 7.43 -11.61
C ILE A 20 -12.49 7.87 -11.71
N SER A 21 -12.92 8.24 -12.91
CA SER A 21 -14.33 8.61 -13.17
C SER A 21 -15.34 7.49 -12.85
N ASP A 22 -14.95 6.22 -12.95
CA ASP A 22 -15.82 5.10 -12.59
C ASP A 22 -16.07 5.05 -11.09
N TYR A 23 -15.04 5.32 -10.30
CA TYR A 23 -15.12 5.41 -8.84
C TYR A 23 -15.92 6.63 -8.39
N GLN A 24 -15.69 7.79 -9.04
CA GLN A 24 -16.47 9.01 -8.76
C GLN A 24 -17.96 8.79 -9.04
N ALA A 25 -18.31 8.18 -10.18
CA ALA A 25 -19.69 7.85 -10.52
C ALA A 25 -20.31 6.87 -9.51
N GLY A 26 -19.56 5.85 -9.06
CA GLY A 26 -20.02 4.90 -8.04
C GLY A 26 -20.27 5.55 -6.69
N ILE A 27 -19.39 6.45 -6.23
CA ILE A 27 -19.56 7.22 -5.01
C ILE A 27 -20.78 8.15 -5.12
N SER A 28 -20.91 8.90 -6.22
CA SER A 28 -22.08 9.76 -6.48
C SER A 28 -23.39 8.96 -6.41
N CYS A 29 -23.45 7.83 -7.08
CA CYS A 29 -24.62 6.94 -7.08
C CYS A 29 -25.01 6.51 -5.65
N LEU A 30 -24.04 6.19 -4.79
CA LEU A 30 -24.31 5.86 -3.39
C LEU A 30 -24.82 7.07 -2.60
N GLN A 31 -24.25 8.25 -2.82
CA GLN A 31 -24.68 9.48 -2.17
C GLN A 31 -26.12 9.86 -2.58
N ASP A 32 -26.48 9.70 -3.85
CA ASP A 32 -27.84 9.93 -4.37
C ASP A 32 -28.86 8.97 -3.75
N GLN A 33 -28.41 7.79 -3.32
CA GLN A 33 -29.22 6.82 -2.56
C GLN A 33 -29.27 7.10 -1.06
N GLY A 34 -28.67 8.20 -0.59
CA GLY A 34 -28.68 8.61 0.81
C GLY A 34 -27.54 8.04 1.66
N PHE A 35 -26.54 7.36 1.06
CA PHE A 35 -25.39 6.89 1.82
C PHE A 35 -24.41 8.03 2.12
N THR A 36 -23.93 8.09 3.35
CA THR A 36 -22.85 8.99 3.74
C THR A 36 -21.51 8.26 3.65
N ILE A 37 -20.63 8.71 2.76
CA ILE A 37 -19.28 8.16 2.63
C ILE A 37 -18.37 8.81 3.67
N ARG A 38 -17.93 8.05 4.68
CA ARG A 38 -17.10 8.54 5.79
C ARG A 38 -15.61 8.45 5.48
N SER A 39 -15.17 7.41 4.78
CA SER A 39 -13.77 7.19 4.41
C SER A 39 -13.69 6.28 3.19
N ILE A 40 -12.53 6.25 2.56
CA ILE A 40 -12.26 5.41 1.40
C ILE A 40 -11.06 4.52 1.69
N VAL A 41 -11.19 3.23 1.40
CA VAL A 41 -10.10 2.26 1.42
C VAL A 41 -9.97 1.66 0.02
N SER A 42 -8.80 1.73 -0.58
CA SER A 42 -8.56 1.15 -1.91
C SER A 42 -7.19 0.48 -2.04
N ASP A 43 -6.97 -0.19 -3.15
CA ASP A 43 -5.76 -0.94 -3.50
C ASP A 43 -4.62 -0.08 -4.07
N ALA A 44 -4.60 1.22 -3.81
CA ALA A 44 -3.57 2.14 -4.29
C ALA A 44 -3.61 2.43 -5.80
N LEU A 45 -4.79 2.34 -6.44
CA LEU A 45 -4.94 2.89 -7.79
C LEU A 45 -4.60 4.39 -7.77
N SER A 46 -3.65 4.77 -8.61
CA SER A 46 -3.20 6.16 -8.71
C SER A 46 -4.35 7.10 -9.02
N GLY A 47 -4.43 8.21 -8.28
CA GLY A 47 -5.43 9.26 -8.46
C GLY A 47 -6.73 9.09 -7.65
N ILE A 48 -6.97 7.95 -6.97
CA ILE A 48 -8.17 7.82 -6.12
C ILE A 48 -8.12 8.79 -4.94
N LYS A 49 -6.97 8.88 -4.25
CA LYS A 49 -6.81 9.79 -3.12
C LYS A 49 -7.05 11.24 -3.52
N GLU A 50 -6.51 11.64 -4.64
CA GLU A 50 -6.63 13.00 -5.20
C GLU A 50 -8.05 13.30 -5.70
N ALA A 51 -8.79 12.28 -6.13
CA ALA A 51 -10.17 12.41 -6.58
C ALA A 51 -11.17 12.67 -5.44
N PHE A 52 -10.78 12.38 -4.19
CA PHE A 52 -11.63 12.53 -3.00
C PHE A 52 -10.87 13.22 -1.87
N PRO A 53 -10.39 14.46 -2.06
CA PRO A 53 -9.52 15.14 -1.10
C PRO A 53 -10.20 15.38 0.26
N GLU A 54 -11.53 15.52 0.27
CA GLU A 54 -12.33 15.74 1.47
C GLU A 54 -12.58 14.48 2.31
N LYS A 55 -12.13 13.32 1.85
CA LYS A 55 -12.40 12.05 2.53
C LYS A 55 -11.11 11.47 3.13
N PRO A 56 -11.14 11.04 4.40
CA PRO A 56 -10.06 10.21 4.94
C PRO A 56 -9.82 9.02 4.02
N TYR A 57 -8.55 8.81 3.65
CA TYR A 57 -8.15 7.78 2.72
C TYR A 57 -7.13 6.83 3.35
N GLN A 58 -7.32 5.55 3.14
CA GLN A 58 -6.39 4.51 3.57
C GLN A 58 -6.11 3.52 2.42
N TYR A 59 -4.84 3.17 2.24
CA TYR A 59 -4.48 2.04 1.41
C TYR A 59 -4.94 0.73 2.05
N CYS A 60 -5.47 -0.18 1.24
CA CYS A 60 -5.91 -1.48 1.71
C CYS A 60 -4.72 -2.28 2.26
N GLN A 61 -4.74 -2.59 3.55
CA GLN A 61 -3.66 -3.32 4.22
C GLN A 61 -3.39 -4.69 3.59
N PHE A 62 -4.43 -5.36 3.11
CA PHE A 62 -4.28 -6.65 2.42
C PHE A 62 -3.43 -6.50 1.15
N HIS A 63 -3.72 -5.51 0.30
CA HIS A 63 -2.95 -5.26 -0.92
C HIS A 63 -1.53 -4.78 -0.61
N GLN A 64 -1.33 -4.00 0.44
CA GLN A 64 0.00 -3.61 0.90
C GLN A 64 0.82 -4.84 1.33
N LEU A 65 0.24 -5.75 2.11
CA LEU A 65 0.90 -6.99 2.49
C LEU A 65 1.21 -7.88 1.28
N GLN A 66 0.30 -7.98 0.32
CA GLN A 66 0.56 -8.72 -0.93
C GLN A 66 1.73 -8.10 -1.71
N ARG A 67 1.77 -6.78 -1.84
CA ARG A 67 2.86 -6.06 -2.53
C ARG A 67 4.20 -6.28 -1.84
N ILE A 68 4.25 -6.17 -0.52
CA ILE A 68 5.45 -6.45 0.27
C ILE A 68 5.91 -7.90 0.06
N ARG A 69 5.00 -8.88 0.11
CA ARG A 69 5.32 -10.30 -0.17
C ARG A 69 5.88 -10.51 -1.58
N HIS A 70 5.32 -9.83 -2.58
CA HIS A 70 5.83 -9.90 -3.95
C HIS A 70 7.26 -9.36 -4.06
N LEU A 71 7.54 -8.23 -3.41
CA LEU A 71 8.86 -7.59 -3.44
C LEU A 71 9.90 -8.37 -2.64
N LEU A 72 9.56 -8.87 -1.45
CA LEU A 72 10.48 -9.55 -0.54
C LEU A 72 10.54 -11.07 -0.74
N THR A 73 9.65 -11.63 -1.56
CA THR A 73 9.47 -13.08 -1.75
C THR A 73 8.89 -13.80 -0.51
N THR A 74 8.57 -15.10 -0.66
CA THR A 74 8.04 -15.91 0.44
C THR A 74 9.10 -16.19 1.51
N ASN A 75 10.36 -16.36 1.11
CA ASN A 75 11.47 -16.63 2.02
C ASN A 75 12.67 -15.73 1.72
N PRO A 76 12.67 -14.47 2.21
CA PRO A 76 13.77 -13.55 2.00
C PRO A 76 15.05 -14.06 2.67
N ARG A 77 16.18 -13.91 1.99
CA ARG A 77 17.48 -14.35 2.52
C ARG A 77 18.16 -13.27 3.37
N LEU A 78 17.99 -12.01 2.99
CA LEU A 78 18.64 -10.86 3.63
C LEU A 78 18.01 -10.57 5.00
N PRO A 79 18.81 -10.34 6.06
CA PRO A 79 18.29 -10.03 7.40
C PRO A 79 17.32 -8.84 7.41
N ALA A 80 17.66 -7.75 6.76
CA ALA A 80 16.79 -6.57 6.63
C ALA A 80 15.42 -6.91 6.02
N ALA A 81 15.40 -7.73 4.96
CA ALA A 81 14.17 -8.15 4.31
C ALA A 81 13.34 -9.11 5.19
N LYS A 82 13.99 -9.97 5.98
CA LYS A 82 13.31 -10.85 6.96
C LYS A 82 12.61 -10.01 8.03
N GLU A 83 13.33 -9.05 8.60
CA GLU A 83 12.79 -8.17 9.64
C GLU A 83 11.65 -7.29 9.10
N LEU A 84 11.82 -6.69 7.91
CA LEU A 84 10.76 -5.89 7.29
C LEU A 84 9.49 -6.73 7.01
N LYS A 85 9.67 -7.96 6.59
CA LYS A 85 8.54 -8.89 6.38
C LYS A 85 7.84 -9.22 7.69
N ALA A 86 8.59 -9.50 8.77
CA ALA A 86 8.01 -9.75 10.08
C ALA A 86 7.26 -8.53 10.61
N LEU A 87 7.82 -7.34 10.43
CA LEU A 87 7.17 -6.08 10.76
C LEU A 87 5.87 -5.89 9.98
N ALA A 88 5.90 -6.12 8.66
CA ALA A 88 4.72 -6.00 7.82
C ALA A 88 3.55 -6.88 8.28
N HIS A 89 3.82 -8.07 8.81
CA HIS A 89 2.79 -8.94 9.38
C HIS A 89 2.11 -8.36 10.63
N GLN A 90 2.74 -7.39 11.30
CA GLN A 90 2.15 -6.72 12.47
C GLN A 90 1.22 -5.56 12.07
N LEU A 91 1.20 -5.15 10.81
CA LEU A 91 0.41 -4.01 10.32
C LEU A 91 -1.06 -4.07 10.72
N THR A 92 -1.67 -5.26 10.70
CA THR A 92 -3.10 -5.46 11.04
C THR A 92 -3.37 -5.66 12.53
N GLN A 93 -2.32 -5.78 13.35
CA GLN A 93 -2.43 -6.11 14.78
C GLN A 93 -1.89 -5.00 15.68
N SER A 94 -1.16 -4.05 15.12
CA SER A 94 -0.55 -2.92 15.85
C SER A 94 -1.41 -1.66 15.74
N SER A 95 -1.29 -0.78 16.73
CA SER A 95 -1.73 0.59 16.54
C SER A 95 -0.88 1.29 15.47
N ARG A 96 -1.43 2.35 14.88
CA ARG A 96 -0.68 3.14 13.90
C ARG A 96 0.65 3.65 14.48
N LEU A 97 0.62 4.20 15.69
CA LEU A 97 1.81 4.77 16.33
C LEU A 97 2.89 3.72 16.60
N ASP A 98 2.50 2.54 17.11
CA ASP A 98 3.44 1.45 17.39
C ASP A 98 4.06 0.92 16.11
N PHE A 99 3.27 0.81 15.03
CA PHE A 99 3.77 0.36 13.73
C PHE A 99 4.74 1.37 13.12
N GLU A 100 4.38 2.67 13.10
CA GLU A 100 5.25 3.75 12.60
C GLU A 100 6.57 3.80 13.38
N THR A 101 6.51 3.75 14.72
CA THR A 101 7.71 3.70 15.58
C THR A 101 8.60 2.50 15.27
N SER A 102 8.01 1.33 15.05
CA SER A 102 8.75 0.11 14.73
C SER A 102 9.39 0.19 13.35
N LEU A 103 8.69 0.80 12.39
CA LEU A 103 9.19 1.02 11.04
C LEU A 103 10.36 2.01 11.02
N GLU A 104 10.26 3.10 11.78
CA GLU A 104 11.35 4.07 11.94
C GLU A 104 12.62 3.44 12.57
N LYS A 105 12.46 2.60 13.60
CA LYS A 105 13.56 1.85 14.20
C LYS A 105 14.23 0.91 13.21
N TRP A 106 13.43 0.23 12.39
CA TRP A 106 13.93 -0.64 11.33
C TRP A 106 14.69 0.18 10.27
N GLU A 107 14.15 1.32 9.83
CA GLU A 107 14.80 2.21 8.86
C GLU A 107 16.15 2.70 9.36
N GLN A 108 16.22 3.19 10.60
CA GLN A 108 17.47 3.66 11.21
C GLN A 108 18.50 2.54 11.30
N LYS A 109 18.08 1.34 11.71
CA LYS A 109 18.96 0.17 11.79
C LYS A 109 19.57 -0.22 10.44
N TRP A 110 18.80 -0.11 9.36
CA TRP A 110 19.17 -0.56 8.02
C TRP A 110 19.47 0.56 7.05
N LYS A 111 19.70 1.78 7.55
CA LYS A 111 19.90 2.98 6.74
C LYS A 111 21.02 2.81 5.70
N ASP A 112 22.19 2.37 6.15
CA ASP A 112 23.36 2.22 5.26
C ASP A 112 23.13 1.13 4.22
N PHE A 113 22.56 -0.01 4.64
CA PHE A 113 22.14 -1.08 3.76
C PHE A 113 21.17 -0.61 2.66
N LEU A 114 20.20 0.25 2.99
CA LEU A 114 19.25 0.81 2.04
C LEU A 114 19.86 1.83 1.08
N GLN A 115 20.98 2.45 1.46
CA GLN A 115 21.69 3.43 0.62
C GLN A 115 22.81 2.80 -0.21
N GLU A 116 23.15 1.53 0.03
CA GLU A 116 24.18 0.83 -0.73
C GLU A 116 23.84 0.79 -2.23
N LYS A 117 24.84 1.15 -3.03
CA LYS A 117 24.73 1.17 -4.50
C LYS A 117 25.79 0.29 -5.13
N SER A 118 25.46 -0.32 -6.25
CA SER A 118 26.34 -1.07 -7.11
C SER A 118 26.31 -0.50 -8.53
N TYR A 119 27.42 -0.63 -9.23
CA TYR A 119 27.54 -0.23 -10.63
C TYR A 119 27.02 -1.37 -11.52
N GLY A 120 26.03 -1.09 -12.35
CA GLY A 120 25.41 -2.08 -13.22
C GLY A 120 26.11 -2.22 -14.57
N GLU A 121 25.81 -3.29 -15.30
CA GLU A 121 26.29 -3.52 -16.66
C GLU A 121 25.81 -2.45 -17.67
N ASP A 122 24.72 -1.76 -17.34
CA ASP A 122 24.18 -0.64 -18.11
C ASP A 122 24.95 0.68 -17.92
N GLY A 123 26.07 0.64 -17.20
CA GLY A 123 26.91 1.82 -16.95
C GLY A 123 26.33 2.81 -15.94
N LYS A 124 25.37 2.39 -15.10
CA LYS A 124 24.70 3.26 -14.12
C LYS A 124 24.80 2.72 -12.70
N TRP A 125 24.71 3.63 -11.75
CA TRP A 125 24.62 3.28 -10.34
C TRP A 125 23.18 2.92 -9.97
N HIS A 126 22.99 1.74 -9.36
CA HIS A 126 21.71 1.26 -8.88
C HIS A 126 21.76 0.96 -7.40
N PHE A 127 20.64 1.10 -6.69
CA PHE A 127 20.55 0.58 -5.33
C PHE A 127 20.71 -0.93 -5.33
N THR A 128 21.69 -1.45 -4.59
CA THR A 128 22.01 -2.88 -4.48
C THR A 128 20.79 -3.67 -3.98
N HIS A 129 20.08 -3.12 -3.01
CA HIS A 129 18.94 -3.77 -2.34
C HIS A 129 17.58 -3.21 -2.79
N ARG A 130 17.41 -3.05 -4.12
CA ARG A 130 16.22 -2.41 -4.72
C ARG A 130 14.89 -2.98 -4.21
N ARG A 131 14.75 -4.31 -4.11
CA ARG A 131 13.49 -4.94 -3.69
C ARG A 131 13.13 -4.61 -2.26
N THR A 132 14.09 -4.71 -1.33
CA THR A 132 13.88 -4.37 0.09
C THR A 132 13.57 -2.88 0.25
N ARG A 133 14.30 -2.03 -0.46
CA ARG A 133 14.04 -0.60 -0.50
C ARG A 133 12.65 -0.27 -1.04
N SER A 134 12.23 -0.89 -2.14
CA SER A 134 10.90 -0.69 -2.70
C SER A 134 9.78 -1.19 -1.79
N ALA A 135 10.01 -2.28 -1.06
CA ALA A 135 9.05 -2.80 -0.09
C ALA A 135 8.88 -1.88 1.14
N PHE A 136 9.92 -1.13 1.50
CA PHE A 136 9.87 -0.15 2.59
C PHE A 136 9.09 1.12 2.19
N ILE A 137 9.24 1.59 0.94
CA ILE A 137 8.62 2.84 0.44
C ILE A 137 7.11 2.64 0.11
N VAL A 138 6.63 1.42 0.11
CA VAL A 138 5.21 1.10 -0.10
C VAL A 138 4.38 1.52 1.13
#